data_cfe27e9835ebf41ec92cca17df751910
#
_entry.id   cfe27e9835ebf41ec92cca17df751910
#
_cell.length_a   1.000
_cell.length_b   1.000
_cell.length_c   1.000
_cell.angle_alpha   90.00
_cell.angle_beta   90.00
_cell.angle_gamma   90.00
#
_symmetry.space_group_name_H-M   'P 1'
#
loop_
_entity.id
_entity.type
_entity.pdbx_description
1 polymer ?
#
loop_
_entity_poly.entity_id
_entity_poly.type
_entity_poly.pdbx_seq_one_letter_code
_entity_poly.pdbx_strand_id
1 'polypeptide(L)'
;MYTWKDIKLATLQKMYAADGSEIVKDESTKDYIAGMPYAANEGLQRLSTAGKFIVKAISINHMPSKNLVPEQTAVALNDGSSFTFSADGVKSYYFQYSGIGKAYITGGDEETEISIDSYGSFTEIRGNYPNVSGNKVTIRFESDYPATVKNLAMYEATFPEDENGAKVPEYGRYIKYDLKELATDFYNLFDNSINYEDGNIYLNTTDYYRESDHILILPSNRPGMYTIYYHAYPVQITEETEEDYVLPIDPDVAVLLPLYMASQLYMDDDLAIATTLRNQFEVGLDSLVNTSHYSGKESFTSEWV
;
A
#
# COMPACT_ATOMS: atom_id res chain seq x y z
N MET A 1 -13.26 1.58 19.84
CA MET A 1 -13.20 2.28 18.55
C MET A 1 -14.31 3.32 18.58
N TYR A 2 -14.06 4.53 18.10
CA TYR A 2 -15.04 5.60 18.08
C TYR A 2 -15.73 5.64 16.73
N THR A 3 -17.07 5.69 16.76
CA THR A 3 -17.89 5.89 15.57
C THR A 3 -18.05 7.38 15.27
N TRP A 4 -18.45 7.70 14.04
CA TRP A 4 -18.77 9.07 13.67
C TRP A 4 -19.88 9.67 14.56
N LYS A 5 -20.85 8.84 14.97
CA LYS A 5 -21.88 9.24 15.94
C LYS A 5 -21.28 9.63 17.29
N ASP A 6 -20.33 8.83 17.81
CA ASP A 6 -19.69 9.11 19.09
C ASP A 6 -18.94 10.45 19.06
N ILE A 7 -18.23 10.72 17.97
CA ILE A 7 -17.50 11.99 17.78
C ILE A 7 -18.45 13.18 17.70
N LYS A 8 -19.54 13.05 16.90
CA LYS A 8 -20.56 14.12 16.82
C LYS A 8 -21.16 14.41 18.20
N LEU A 9 -21.55 13.36 18.94
CA LEU A 9 -22.13 13.50 20.27
C LEU A 9 -21.16 14.16 21.24
N ALA A 10 -19.91 13.69 21.28
CA ALA A 10 -18.87 14.28 22.13
C ALA A 10 -18.59 15.75 21.77
N THR A 11 -18.66 16.10 20.50
CA THR A 11 -18.53 17.50 20.05
C THR A 11 -19.66 18.38 20.61
N LEU A 12 -20.92 17.95 20.45
CA LEU A 12 -22.10 18.67 20.99
C LEU A 12 -22.04 18.79 22.51
N GLN A 13 -21.59 17.74 23.23
CA GLN A 13 -21.39 17.80 24.68
C GLN A 13 -20.34 18.84 25.10
N LYS A 14 -19.25 18.97 24.35
CA LYS A 14 -18.24 20.01 24.56
C LYS A 14 -18.79 21.41 24.32
N MET A 15 -19.76 21.52 23.45
CA MET A 15 -20.46 22.77 23.13
C MET A 15 -21.67 23.04 24.04
N TYR A 16 -21.90 22.20 25.06
CA TYR A 16 -23.09 22.28 25.93
C TYR A 16 -24.42 22.22 25.17
N ALA A 17 -24.41 21.64 23.97
CA ALA A 17 -25.57 21.50 23.09
C ALA A 17 -26.23 20.11 23.16
N ALA A 18 -25.75 19.21 24.02
CA ALA A 18 -26.32 17.89 24.26
C ALA A 18 -26.12 17.47 25.74
N ASP A 19 -27.16 16.96 26.36
CA ASP A 19 -27.17 16.47 27.75
C ASP A 19 -27.23 14.94 27.86
N GLY A 20 -27.38 14.25 26.74
CA GLY A 20 -27.67 12.82 26.73
C GLY A 20 -26.82 12.05 25.72
N SER A 21 -27.27 10.83 25.45
CA SER A 21 -26.65 9.90 24.49
C SER A 21 -27.21 9.97 23.07
N GLU A 22 -28.14 10.90 22.82
CA GLU A 22 -28.78 11.07 21.52
C GLU A 22 -28.50 12.45 20.92
N ILE A 23 -28.29 12.46 19.60
CA ILE A 23 -28.12 13.69 18.84
C ILE A 23 -29.48 14.22 18.48
N VAL A 24 -29.87 15.32 19.13
CA VAL A 24 -31.13 16.02 18.84
C VAL A 24 -30.87 17.00 17.69
N LYS A 25 -31.58 16.84 16.58
CA LYS A 25 -31.55 17.76 15.43
C LYS A 25 -32.68 18.75 15.56
N ASP A 26 -32.43 19.88 16.17
CA ASP A 26 -33.37 21.00 16.27
C ASP A 26 -32.74 22.28 15.70
N GLU A 27 -33.47 23.39 15.78
CA GLU A 27 -33.00 24.68 15.25
C GLU A 27 -31.73 25.20 15.94
N SER A 28 -31.43 24.77 17.17
CA SER A 28 -30.25 25.19 17.92
C SER A 28 -28.99 24.39 17.55
N THR A 29 -29.14 23.17 17.05
CA THR A 29 -28.03 22.24 16.74
C THR A 29 -27.82 22.05 15.24
N LYS A 30 -28.77 22.43 14.40
CA LYS A 30 -28.77 22.16 12.96
C LYS A 30 -27.53 22.67 12.23
N ASP A 31 -27.15 23.91 12.48
CA ASP A 31 -26.03 24.56 11.80
C ASP A 31 -24.69 23.96 12.26
N TYR A 32 -24.56 23.62 13.54
CA TYR A 32 -23.41 22.92 14.06
C TYR A 32 -23.25 21.54 13.43
N ILE A 33 -24.33 20.75 13.35
CA ILE A 33 -24.32 19.42 12.74
C ILE A 33 -23.91 19.49 11.25
N ALA A 34 -24.38 20.49 10.50
CA ALA A 34 -24.02 20.72 9.12
C ALA A 34 -22.53 21.09 8.94
N GLY A 35 -21.95 21.82 9.89
CA GLY A 35 -20.54 22.19 9.87
C GLY A 35 -19.59 21.09 10.35
N MET A 36 -20.08 20.04 11.02
CA MET A 36 -19.23 18.99 11.62
C MET A 36 -18.34 18.25 10.63
N PRO A 37 -18.77 17.86 9.41
CA PRO A 37 -17.91 17.16 8.46
C PRO A 37 -16.66 17.99 8.10
N TYR A 38 -16.82 19.29 7.90
CA TYR A 38 -15.69 20.19 7.58
C TYR A 38 -14.72 20.31 8.74
N ALA A 39 -15.24 20.55 9.95
CA ALA A 39 -14.44 20.65 11.16
C ALA A 39 -13.71 19.31 11.48
N ALA A 40 -14.39 18.18 11.23
CA ALA A 40 -13.80 16.86 11.41
C ALA A 40 -12.64 16.60 10.43
N ASN A 41 -12.84 16.92 9.15
CA ASN A 41 -11.79 16.71 8.13
C ASN A 41 -10.55 17.54 8.43
N GLU A 42 -10.71 18.79 8.81
CA GLU A 42 -9.60 19.65 9.20
C GLU A 42 -8.87 19.14 10.45
N GLY A 43 -9.64 18.70 11.47
CA GLY A 43 -9.11 18.11 12.69
C GLY A 43 -8.38 16.80 12.44
N LEU A 44 -8.96 15.90 11.64
CA LEU A 44 -8.32 14.63 11.25
C LEU A 44 -7.02 14.86 10.49
N GLN A 45 -7.01 15.79 9.53
CA GLN A 45 -5.80 16.13 8.80
C GLN A 45 -4.73 16.66 9.75
N ARG A 46 -5.09 17.53 10.69
CA ARG A 46 -4.16 18.08 11.65
C ARG A 46 -3.59 17.02 12.59
N LEU A 47 -4.41 16.10 13.09
CA LEU A 47 -3.99 14.96 13.92
C LEU A 47 -3.06 14.02 13.13
N SER A 48 -3.42 13.66 11.91
CA SER A 48 -2.63 12.74 11.08
C SER A 48 -1.29 13.32 10.64
N THR A 49 -1.17 14.64 10.45
CA THR A 49 0.08 15.28 10.04
C THR A 49 0.97 15.70 11.21
N ALA A 50 0.46 15.70 12.43
CA ALA A 50 1.22 16.09 13.64
C ALA A 50 1.87 14.89 14.37
N GLY A 51 2.04 13.75 13.73
CA GLY A 51 2.77 12.60 14.27
C GLY A 51 1.91 11.38 14.66
N LYS A 52 0.58 11.47 14.57
CA LYS A 52 -0.33 10.31 14.72
C LYS A 52 -0.84 9.86 13.35
N PHE A 53 0.09 9.40 12.53
CA PHE A 53 -0.14 9.06 11.14
C PHE A 53 -1.02 7.81 10.98
N ILE A 54 -1.87 7.84 9.96
CA ILE A 54 -2.56 6.65 9.47
C ILE A 54 -1.55 5.90 8.60
N VAL A 55 -1.20 4.67 8.98
CA VAL A 55 -0.28 3.83 8.22
C VAL A 55 -1.06 2.90 7.33
N LYS A 56 -0.73 2.91 6.04
CA LYS A 56 -1.23 1.98 5.02
C LYS A 56 -0.09 1.33 4.27
N ALA A 57 -0.39 0.31 3.48
CA ALA A 57 0.58 -0.41 2.67
C ALA A 57 0.08 -0.55 1.23
N ILE A 58 1.00 -0.46 0.28
CA ILE A 58 0.81 -0.83 -1.12
C ILE A 58 1.86 -1.85 -1.52
N SER A 59 1.50 -2.75 -2.42
CA SER A 59 2.43 -3.73 -2.96
C SER A 59 2.75 -3.40 -4.41
N ILE A 60 4.03 -3.43 -4.76
CA ILE A 60 4.53 -3.21 -6.11
C ILE A 60 5.21 -4.49 -6.58
N ASN A 61 4.76 -5.02 -7.70
CA ASN A 61 5.48 -6.06 -8.42
C ASN A 61 6.56 -5.37 -9.28
N HIS A 62 7.77 -5.24 -8.70
CA HIS A 62 8.89 -4.57 -9.35
C HIS A 62 9.57 -5.49 -10.36
N MET A 63 9.55 -5.09 -11.61
CA MET A 63 10.08 -5.84 -12.74
C MET A 63 11.03 -4.98 -13.58
N PRO A 64 11.90 -5.58 -14.41
CA PRO A 64 12.95 -4.84 -15.13
C PRO A 64 12.41 -3.81 -16.13
N SER A 65 11.16 -3.95 -16.58
CA SER A 65 10.52 -3.00 -17.48
C SER A 65 9.00 -3.11 -17.42
N LYS A 66 8.31 -2.30 -18.22
CA LYS A 66 6.86 -2.36 -18.33
C LYS A 66 6.39 -3.73 -18.83
N ASN A 67 5.38 -4.29 -18.17
CA ASN A 67 4.74 -5.52 -18.63
C ASN A 67 3.98 -5.27 -19.95
N LEU A 68 4.26 -6.10 -20.94
CA LEU A 68 3.61 -6.06 -22.26
C LEU A 68 2.28 -6.85 -22.29
N VAL A 69 2.00 -7.64 -21.25
CA VAL A 69 0.78 -8.44 -21.12
C VAL A 69 -0.15 -7.73 -20.14
N PRO A 70 -1.43 -7.57 -20.47
CA PRO A 70 -2.42 -7.05 -19.52
C PRO A 70 -2.45 -7.88 -18.25
N GLU A 71 -2.68 -7.25 -17.11
CA GLU A 71 -2.86 -7.94 -15.83
C GLU A 71 -3.89 -9.07 -15.96
N GLN A 72 -3.52 -10.24 -15.46
CA GLN A 72 -4.37 -11.40 -15.46
C GLN A 72 -4.61 -11.89 -14.04
N THR A 73 -5.85 -12.24 -13.76
CA THR A 73 -6.20 -12.95 -12.54
C THR A 73 -5.57 -14.35 -12.53
N ALA A 74 -5.44 -14.96 -11.35
CA ALA A 74 -4.99 -16.33 -11.22
C ALA A 74 -5.85 -17.29 -12.08
N VAL A 75 -5.20 -18.11 -12.89
CA VAL A 75 -5.85 -19.06 -13.80
C VAL A 75 -5.53 -20.48 -13.35
N ALA A 76 -6.57 -21.28 -13.11
CA ALA A 76 -6.40 -22.71 -12.91
C ALA A 76 -5.95 -23.36 -14.22
N LEU A 77 -4.90 -24.17 -14.16
CA LEU A 77 -4.33 -24.85 -15.30
C LEU A 77 -4.92 -26.25 -15.44
N ASN A 78 -5.28 -26.58 -16.67
CA ASN A 78 -5.50 -27.96 -17.09
C ASN A 78 -4.25 -28.42 -17.85
N ASP A 79 -4.05 -29.73 -17.95
CA ASP A 79 -3.00 -30.30 -18.80
C ASP A 79 -3.08 -29.73 -20.23
N GLY A 80 -1.95 -29.25 -20.76
CA GLY A 80 -1.87 -28.61 -22.06
C GLY A 80 -2.37 -27.17 -22.16
N SER A 81 -2.72 -26.52 -21.04
CA SER A 81 -3.05 -25.08 -21.03
C SER A 81 -1.93 -24.26 -21.65
N SER A 82 -2.26 -23.35 -22.56
CA SER A 82 -1.26 -22.51 -23.23
C SER A 82 -1.71 -21.06 -23.38
N PHE A 83 -0.73 -20.18 -23.33
CA PHE A 83 -0.90 -18.73 -23.50
C PHE A 83 0.02 -18.28 -24.62
N THR A 84 -0.52 -17.62 -25.64
CA THR A 84 0.24 -17.13 -26.78
C THR A 84 0.13 -15.62 -26.88
N PHE A 85 1.26 -14.96 -27.03
CA PHE A 85 1.39 -13.50 -27.05
C PHE A 85 2.12 -13.04 -28.30
N SER A 86 2.01 -11.74 -28.63
CA SER A 86 2.88 -11.11 -29.61
C SER A 86 4.32 -11.14 -29.12
N ALA A 87 5.25 -11.48 -30.00
CA ALA A 87 6.67 -11.48 -29.70
C ALA A 87 7.36 -10.13 -29.90
N ASP A 88 6.60 -9.10 -30.33
CA ASP A 88 7.19 -7.79 -30.62
C ASP A 88 7.75 -7.15 -29.37
N GLY A 89 9.07 -6.91 -29.37
CA GLY A 89 9.78 -6.33 -28.24
C GLY A 89 10.02 -7.25 -27.04
N VAL A 90 9.49 -8.49 -27.02
CA VAL A 90 9.63 -9.39 -25.88
C VAL A 90 11.05 -9.93 -25.77
N LYS A 91 11.70 -9.74 -24.61
CA LYS A 91 13.03 -10.24 -24.28
C LYS A 91 13.10 -11.13 -23.05
N SER A 92 12.09 -11.05 -22.18
CA SER A 92 12.02 -11.85 -20.95
C SER A 92 10.58 -12.17 -20.55
N TYR A 93 10.43 -13.15 -19.66
CA TYR A 93 9.16 -13.62 -19.14
C TYR A 93 9.18 -13.75 -17.61
N TYR A 94 8.01 -13.66 -17.03
CA TYR A 94 7.77 -13.89 -15.60
C TYR A 94 6.39 -14.47 -15.38
N PHE A 95 6.26 -15.40 -14.44
CA PHE A 95 4.98 -15.86 -13.90
C PHE A 95 5.18 -16.50 -12.52
N GLN A 96 4.10 -16.59 -11.76
CA GLN A 96 4.06 -17.34 -10.51
C GLN A 96 3.24 -18.60 -10.72
N TYR A 97 3.78 -19.75 -10.28
CA TYR A 97 3.17 -21.05 -10.45
C TYR A 97 3.03 -21.76 -9.10
N SER A 98 1.89 -22.40 -8.86
CA SER A 98 1.65 -23.30 -7.73
C SER A 98 1.17 -24.64 -8.24
N GLY A 99 1.86 -25.71 -7.88
CA GLY A 99 1.59 -27.07 -8.31
C GLY A 99 2.87 -27.82 -8.69
N ILE A 100 2.71 -29.04 -9.24
CA ILE A 100 3.79 -29.87 -9.78
C ILE A 100 3.55 -30.03 -11.26
N GLY A 101 4.58 -29.78 -12.08
CA GLY A 101 4.45 -29.91 -13.53
C GLY A 101 5.64 -29.31 -14.28
N LYS A 102 5.40 -28.99 -15.54
CA LYS A 102 6.38 -28.38 -16.44
C LYS A 102 5.78 -27.17 -17.14
N ALA A 103 6.61 -26.17 -17.38
CA ALA A 103 6.33 -25.09 -18.29
C ALA A 103 7.26 -25.19 -19.50
N TYR A 104 6.67 -25.06 -20.68
CA TYR A 104 7.39 -25.04 -21.93
C TYR A 104 7.26 -23.64 -22.52
N ILE A 105 8.38 -22.98 -22.72
CA ILE A 105 8.42 -21.61 -23.19
C ILE A 105 9.04 -21.61 -24.58
N THR A 106 8.21 -21.29 -25.58
CA THR A 106 8.63 -21.30 -26.99
C THR A 106 8.69 -19.86 -27.51
N GLY A 107 9.87 -19.44 -27.93
CA GLY A 107 10.10 -18.16 -28.59
C GLY A 107 10.86 -18.39 -29.91
N GLY A 108 10.13 -18.48 -31.03
CA GLY A 108 10.69 -18.85 -32.30
C GLY A 108 10.86 -20.36 -32.47
N ASP A 109 12.07 -20.80 -32.85
CA ASP A 109 12.36 -22.22 -33.11
C ASP A 109 12.89 -22.96 -31.87
N GLU A 110 13.08 -22.26 -30.76
CA GLU A 110 13.61 -22.83 -29.52
C GLU A 110 12.51 -23.00 -28.47
N GLU A 111 12.54 -24.15 -27.79
CA GLU A 111 11.68 -24.42 -26.64
C GLU A 111 12.53 -24.64 -25.39
N THR A 112 12.20 -23.93 -24.32
CA THR A 112 12.82 -24.10 -23.00
C THR A 112 11.87 -24.84 -22.08
N GLU A 113 12.29 -25.99 -21.55
CA GLU A 113 11.57 -26.74 -20.54
C GLU A 113 11.98 -26.30 -19.13
N ILE A 114 11.02 -26.03 -18.28
CA ILE A 114 11.21 -25.69 -16.86
C ILE A 114 10.39 -26.67 -16.03
N SER A 115 11.07 -27.49 -15.22
CA SER A 115 10.42 -28.35 -14.23
C SER A 115 10.07 -27.55 -12.98
N ILE A 116 8.82 -27.67 -12.51
CA ILE A 116 8.30 -26.90 -11.39
C ILE A 116 7.77 -27.86 -10.33
N ASP A 117 8.27 -27.71 -9.11
CA ASP A 117 7.77 -28.42 -7.92
C ASP A 117 7.51 -27.38 -6.82
N SER A 118 6.28 -26.91 -6.73
CA SER A 118 5.88 -25.85 -5.79
C SER A 118 4.55 -26.16 -5.13
N TYR A 119 4.42 -27.38 -4.63
CA TYR A 119 3.18 -27.84 -3.99
C TYR A 119 2.83 -27.00 -2.76
N GLY A 120 1.67 -26.35 -2.80
CA GLY A 120 1.13 -25.58 -1.67
C GLY A 120 1.62 -24.13 -1.54
N SER A 121 2.55 -23.68 -2.40
CA SER A 121 3.01 -22.28 -2.47
C SER A 121 3.17 -21.83 -3.90
N PHE A 122 3.22 -20.49 -4.12
CA PHE A 122 3.58 -19.95 -5.43
C PHE A 122 5.09 -19.80 -5.53
N THR A 123 5.67 -20.38 -6.59
CA THR A 123 7.08 -20.19 -6.95
C THR A 123 7.17 -19.21 -8.11
N GLU A 124 8.12 -18.29 -8.06
CA GLU A 124 8.40 -17.36 -9.12
C GLU A 124 9.28 -17.99 -10.19
N ILE A 125 8.84 -17.90 -11.43
CA ILE A 125 9.54 -18.38 -12.60
C ILE A 125 9.82 -17.17 -13.49
N ARG A 126 11.08 -16.97 -13.83
CA ARG A 126 11.54 -15.87 -14.69
C ARG A 126 12.73 -16.29 -15.52
N GLY A 127 12.84 -15.74 -16.71
CA GLY A 127 13.96 -16.01 -17.60
C GLY A 127 14.01 -15.09 -18.81
N ASN A 128 15.10 -15.14 -19.49
CA ASN A 128 15.34 -14.38 -20.71
C ASN A 128 15.15 -15.28 -21.92
N TYR A 129 14.71 -14.70 -23.02
CA TYR A 129 14.74 -15.35 -24.33
C TYR A 129 16.09 -15.08 -24.99
N PRO A 130 16.86 -16.11 -25.37
CA PRO A 130 18.14 -15.91 -26.05
C PRO A 130 17.95 -15.26 -27.42
N ASN A 131 16.94 -15.70 -28.18
CA ASN A 131 16.55 -15.13 -29.44
C ASN A 131 15.06 -15.39 -29.69
N VAL A 132 14.27 -14.33 -29.82
CA VAL A 132 12.90 -14.45 -30.30
C VAL A 132 12.92 -14.29 -31.81
N SER A 133 12.85 -15.41 -32.53
CA SER A 133 12.62 -15.42 -33.96
C SER A 133 11.13 -15.73 -34.22
N GLY A 134 10.49 -14.94 -35.05
CA GLY A 134 9.04 -15.09 -35.31
C GLY A 134 8.23 -14.03 -34.58
N ASN A 135 6.91 -14.13 -34.71
CA ASN A 135 5.95 -13.11 -34.25
C ASN A 135 5.12 -13.52 -33.02
N LYS A 136 5.45 -14.67 -32.42
CA LYS A 136 4.69 -15.20 -31.27
C LYS A 136 5.62 -15.81 -30.23
N VAL A 137 5.24 -15.63 -28.97
CA VAL A 137 5.79 -16.34 -27.82
C VAL A 137 4.66 -17.14 -27.19
N THR A 138 4.92 -18.40 -26.89
CA THR A 138 3.92 -19.30 -26.27
C THR A 138 4.49 -19.87 -24.98
N ILE A 139 3.68 -19.85 -23.92
CA ILE A 139 3.94 -20.56 -22.67
C ILE A 139 2.90 -21.65 -22.54
N ARG A 140 3.31 -22.91 -22.56
CA ARG A 140 2.47 -24.09 -22.40
C ARG A 140 2.78 -24.76 -21.09
N PHE A 141 1.77 -25.25 -20.41
CA PHE A 141 1.87 -25.95 -19.13
C PHE A 141 1.44 -27.40 -19.27
N GLU A 142 2.20 -28.28 -18.68
CA GLU A 142 1.84 -29.67 -18.41
C GLU A 142 1.79 -29.87 -16.91
N SER A 143 0.71 -30.41 -16.39
CA SER A 143 0.53 -30.61 -14.96
C SER A 143 -0.21 -31.91 -14.69
N ASP A 144 0.39 -32.78 -13.89
CA ASP A 144 -0.21 -34.03 -13.42
C ASP A 144 -1.19 -33.82 -12.25
N TYR A 145 -1.19 -32.63 -11.66
CA TYR A 145 -2.00 -32.26 -10.49
C TYR A 145 -2.63 -30.88 -10.71
N PRO A 146 -3.66 -30.53 -9.89
CA PRO A 146 -4.22 -29.18 -9.94
C PRO A 146 -3.13 -28.12 -9.75
N ALA A 147 -3.01 -27.24 -10.73
CA ALA A 147 -2.01 -26.18 -10.75
C ALA A 147 -2.66 -24.83 -11.07
N THR A 148 -1.99 -23.77 -10.66
CA THR A 148 -2.45 -22.41 -10.89
C THR A 148 -1.28 -21.54 -11.32
N VAL A 149 -1.51 -20.72 -12.36
CA VAL A 149 -0.59 -19.65 -12.76
C VAL A 149 -1.21 -18.30 -12.46
N LYS A 150 -0.40 -17.35 -12.03
CA LYS A 150 -0.81 -15.95 -11.86
C LYS A 150 0.35 -15.01 -12.21
N ASN A 151 0.03 -13.73 -12.38
CA ASN A 151 1.01 -12.67 -12.66
C ASN A 151 1.88 -12.95 -13.90
N LEU A 152 1.29 -13.58 -14.92
CA LEU A 152 1.99 -13.83 -16.18
C LEU A 152 2.35 -12.51 -16.83
N ALA A 153 3.63 -12.31 -17.14
CA ALA A 153 4.17 -11.07 -17.66
C ALA A 153 5.27 -11.32 -18.68
N MET A 154 5.42 -10.38 -19.62
CA MET A 154 6.49 -10.34 -20.61
C MET A 154 7.06 -8.94 -20.69
N TYR A 155 8.37 -8.82 -20.86
CA TYR A 155 9.10 -7.55 -20.78
C TYR A 155 10.00 -7.30 -21.98
N GLU A 156 10.20 -6.02 -22.32
CA GLU A 156 11.14 -5.56 -23.35
C GLU A 156 12.60 -5.60 -22.88
N ALA A 157 12.84 -5.63 -21.57
CA ALA A 157 14.18 -5.72 -21.00
C ALA A 157 14.49 -7.17 -20.58
N THR A 158 15.75 -7.53 -20.60
CA THR A 158 16.24 -8.80 -20.07
C THR A 158 16.42 -8.72 -18.56
N PHE A 159 16.24 -9.84 -17.85
CA PHE A 159 16.76 -9.97 -16.49
C PHE A 159 18.29 -10.04 -16.55
N PRO A 160 19.01 -9.33 -15.66
CA PRO A 160 20.47 -9.41 -15.60
C PRO A 160 20.95 -10.81 -15.26
N GLU A 161 21.98 -11.29 -15.97
CA GLU A 161 22.59 -12.61 -15.77
C GLU A 161 24.12 -12.49 -15.81
N ASP A 162 24.83 -13.31 -15.03
CA ASP A 162 26.28 -13.42 -15.09
C ASP A 162 26.74 -14.41 -16.18
N GLU A 163 28.04 -14.61 -16.30
CA GLU A 163 28.66 -15.54 -17.27
C GLU A 163 28.18 -17.00 -17.11
N ASN A 164 27.58 -17.35 -15.98
CA ASN A 164 27.06 -18.69 -15.68
C ASN A 164 25.52 -18.74 -15.78
N GLY A 165 24.87 -17.66 -16.23
CA GLY A 165 23.42 -17.54 -16.27
C GLY A 165 22.77 -17.24 -14.92
N ALA A 166 23.56 -16.97 -13.88
CA ALA A 166 23.04 -16.51 -12.61
C ALA A 166 22.69 -15.02 -12.66
N LYS A 167 21.62 -14.61 -11.99
CA LYS A 167 21.15 -13.23 -11.99
C LYS A 167 22.10 -12.33 -11.23
N VAL A 168 22.67 -11.36 -11.93
CA VAL A 168 23.57 -10.35 -11.35
C VAL A 168 22.92 -9.00 -11.27
N PRO A 169 23.34 -8.18 -10.29
CA PRO A 169 22.97 -6.79 -10.20
C PRO A 169 23.40 -6.01 -11.46
N GLU A 170 22.44 -5.49 -12.22
CA GLU A 170 22.72 -4.52 -13.28
C GLU A 170 22.84 -3.13 -12.65
N TYR A 171 24.08 -2.68 -12.43
CA TYR A 171 24.33 -1.34 -11.93
C TYR A 171 23.89 -0.29 -12.95
N GLY A 172 22.99 0.61 -12.54
CA GLY A 172 22.65 1.81 -13.27
C GLY A 172 21.31 1.85 -13.96
N ARG A 173 20.48 0.80 -13.89
CA ARG A 173 19.08 0.90 -14.30
C ARG A 173 18.17 1.04 -13.10
N TYR A 174 17.24 1.97 -13.20
CA TYR A 174 16.29 2.30 -12.16
C TYR A 174 14.89 2.45 -12.75
N ILE A 175 13.90 1.99 -12.02
CA ILE A 175 12.49 2.17 -12.37
C ILE A 175 11.86 3.11 -11.35
N LYS A 176 11.16 4.13 -11.85
CA LYS A 176 10.49 5.13 -11.04
C LYS A 176 9.02 4.76 -10.84
N TYR A 177 8.56 4.92 -9.62
CA TYR A 177 7.17 4.74 -9.24
C TYR A 177 6.65 6.02 -8.60
N ASP A 178 5.56 6.56 -9.13
CA ASP A 178 4.83 7.64 -8.48
C ASP A 178 3.85 7.06 -7.45
N LEU A 179 4.15 7.24 -6.18
CA LEU A 179 3.35 6.70 -5.09
C LEU A 179 1.98 7.36 -4.96
N LYS A 180 1.81 8.60 -5.46
CA LYS A 180 0.51 9.26 -5.51
C LYS A 180 -0.41 8.71 -6.60
N GLU A 181 0.16 8.19 -7.69
CA GLU A 181 -0.61 7.47 -8.70
C GLU A 181 -1.05 6.09 -8.19
N LEU A 182 -0.21 5.44 -7.36
CA LEU A 182 -0.49 4.13 -6.78
C LEU A 182 -1.44 4.18 -5.58
N ALA A 183 -1.38 5.28 -4.81
CA ALA A 183 -2.23 5.50 -3.64
C ALA A 183 -2.68 6.96 -3.59
N THR A 184 -3.94 7.22 -3.90
CA THR A 184 -4.52 8.58 -3.97
C THR A 184 -4.53 9.30 -2.62
N ASP A 185 -4.42 8.55 -1.53
CA ASP A 185 -4.34 9.06 -0.16
C ASP A 185 -2.89 9.12 0.38
N PHE A 186 -1.90 8.97 -0.48
CA PHE A 186 -0.50 9.02 -0.10
C PHE A 186 -0.11 10.40 0.46
N TYR A 187 0.46 10.41 1.66
CA TYR A 187 1.00 11.61 2.30
C TYR A 187 2.53 11.64 2.23
N ASN A 188 3.22 10.70 2.89
CA ASN A 188 4.68 10.58 2.82
C ASN A 188 5.17 9.17 3.17
N LEU A 189 6.44 8.90 2.85
CA LEU A 189 7.16 7.72 3.33
C LEU A 189 7.87 8.04 4.64
N PHE A 190 8.01 7.02 5.48
CA PHE A 190 8.84 7.06 6.69
C PHE A 190 10.05 6.12 6.58
N ASP A 191 10.97 6.22 7.50
CA ASP A 191 12.18 5.40 7.48
C ASP A 191 11.86 3.93 7.70
N ASN A 192 12.60 3.06 7.00
CA ASN A 192 12.39 1.60 7.03
C ASN A 192 10.99 1.15 6.61
N SER A 193 10.32 1.90 5.75
CA SER A 193 8.95 1.64 5.30
C SER A 193 8.86 0.70 4.11
N ILE A 194 9.98 0.25 3.53
CA ILE A 194 9.99 -0.56 2.32
C ILE A 194 10.52 -1.95 2.64
N ASN A 195 9.69 -2.94 2.37
CA ASN A 195 10.03 -4.35 2.54
C ASN A 195 10.06 -5.04 1.18
N TYR A 196 11.01 -5.94 1.03
CA TYR A 196 11.17 -6.79 -0.13
C TYR A 196 10.82 -8.22 0.25
N GLU A 197 10.02 -8.90 -0.57
CA GLU A 197 9.71 -10.31 -0.41
C GLU A 197 10.65 -11.15 -1.28
N ASP A 198 11.43 -12.02 -0.64
CA ASP A 198 12.28 -13.01 -1.29
C ASP A 198 11.82 -14.42 -0.85
N GLY A 199 10.96 -15.02 -1.65
CA GLY A 199 10.31 -16.27 -1.33
C GLY A 199 9.41 -16.15 -0.07
N ASN A 200 9.83 -16.80 1.03
CA ASN A 200 9.14 -16.73 2.32
C ASN A 200 9.78 -15.72 3.29
N ILE A 201 10.77 -14.95 2.83
CA ILE A 201 11.51 -14.01 3.66
C ILE A 201 11.02 -12.61 3.35
N TYR A 202 10.64 -11.91 4.41
CA TYR A 202 10.21 -10.52 4.37
C TYR A 202 11.31 -9.64 4.96
N LEU A 203 12.02 -8.94 4.07
CA LEU A 203 13.21 -8.17 4.44
C LEU A 203 12.96 -6.67 4.29
N ASN A 204 13.25 -5.91 5.33
CA ASN A 204 13.34 -4.46 5.17
C ASN A 204 14.53 -4.12 4.26
N THR A 205 14.29 -3.28 3.25
CA THR A 205 15.33 -2.86 2.31
C THR A 205 15.61 -1.37 2.41
N THR A 206 16.88 -1.03 2.29
CA THR A 206 17.38 0.34 2.14
C THR A 206 17.91 0.61 0.73
N ASP A 207 17.83 -0.38 -0.16
CA ASP A 207 18.30 -0.29 -1.54
C ASP A 207 17.22 0.36 -2.42
N TYR A 208 17.02 1.64 -2.21
CA TYR A 208 16.11 2.49 -2.98
C TYR A 208 16.56 3.95 -2.91
N TYR A 209 16.08 4.75 -3.85
CA TYR A 209 16.26 6.19 -3.85
C TYR A 209 14.93 6.92 -3.85
N ARG A 210 14.92 8.13 -3.35
CA ARG A 210 13.79 9.06 -3.45
C ARG A 210 14.22 10.25 -4.31
N GLU A 211 13.50 10.52 -5.38
CA GLU A 211 13.73 11.73 -6.18
C GLU A 211 12.94 12.92 -5.62
N SER A 212 11.79 12.64 -5.01
CA SER A 212 10.93 13.60 -4.32
C SER A 212 10.16 12.89 -3.21
N ASP A 213 9.27 13.60 -2.52
CA ASP A 213 8.48 13.03 -1.43
C ASP A 213 7.61 11.85 -1.85
N HIS A 214 7.27 11.73 -3.13
CA HIS A 214 6.37 10.71 -3.67
C HIS A 214 6.94 9.87 -4.81
N ILE A 215 8.14 10.17 -5.31
CA ILE A 215 8.80 9.37 -6.34
C ILE A 215 9.79 8.41 -5.70
N LEU A 216 9.44 7.12 -5.75
CA LEU A 216 10.29 6.03 -5.35
C LEU A 216 11.05 5.47 -6.56
N ILE A 217 12.34 5.23 -6.39
CA ILE A 217 13.22 4.67 -7.42
C ILE A 217 13.77 3.35 -6.89
N LEU A 218 13.45 2.28 -7.58
CA LEU A 218 13.95 0.94 -7.28
C LEU A 218 14.97 0.50 -8.34
N PRO A 219 16.08 -0.16 -7.93
CA PRO A 219 17.06 -0.68 -8.84
C PRO A 219 16.52 -1.89 -9.60
N SER A 220 16.68 -1.93 -10.93
CA SER A 220 16.12 -2.99 -11.80
C SER A 220 16.75 -4.38 -11.57
N ASN A 221 17.88 -4.43 -10.90
CA ASN A 221 18.62 -5.64 -10.58
C ASN A 221 17.99 -6.49 -9.44
N ARG A 222 16.97 -5.99 -8.79
CA ARG A 222 16.30 -6.68 -7.68
C ARG A 222 14.79 -6.77 -7.92
N PRO A 223 14.38 -7.51 -8.97
CA PRO A 223 12.96 -7.70 -9.27
C PRO A 223 12.29 -8.57 -8.21
N GLY A 224 11.03 -8.31 -7.94
CA GLY A 224 10.20 -9.05 -6.99
C GLY A 224 9.11 -8.18 -6.40
N MET A 225 8.48 -8.68 -5.34
CA MET A 225 7.42 -7.96 -4.63
C MET A 225 8.01 -7.02 -3.60
N TYR A 226 7.55 -5.79 -3.64
CA TYR A 226 7.87 -4.77 -2.63
C TYR A 226 6.58 -4.35 -1.94
N THR A 227 6.58 -4.40 -0.62
CA THR A 227 5.52 -3.81 0.20
C THR A 227 6.03 -2.50 0.79
N ILE A 228 5.33 -1.42 0.46
CA ILE A 228 5.68 -0.07 0.85
C ILE A 228 4.66 0.41 1.85
N TYR A 229 5.10 0.64 3.07
CA TYR A 229 4.29 1.29 4.10
C TYR A 229 4.42 2.80 3.96
N TYR A 230 3.33 3.49 4.07
CA TYR A 230 3.29 4.95 3.94
C TYR A 230 2.31 5.57 4.92
N HIS A 231 2.52 6.84 5.21
CA HIS A 231 1.54 7.64 5.91
C HIS A 231 0.47 8.08 4.91
N ALA A 232 -0.78 7.89 5.26
CA ALA A 232 -1.93 8.24 4.44
C ALA A 232 -2.64 9.47 4.97
N TYR A 233 -3.23 10.25 4.06
CA TYR A 233 -4.24 11.22 4.45
C TYR A 233 -5.50 10.50 4.95
N PRO A 234 -6.21 11.08 5.92
CA PRO A 234 -7.48 10.52 6.39
C PRO A 234 -8.54 10.53 5.27
N VAL A 235 -9.41 9.54 5.31
CA VAL A 235 -10.60 9.53 4.46
C VAL A 235 -11.49 10.70 4.84
N GLN A 236 -12.01 11.41 3.85
CA GLN A 236 -12.88 12.55 4.09
C GLN A 236 -14.25 12.12 4.63
N ILE A 237 -14.67 12.78 5.69
CA ILE A 237 -16.03 12.71 6.23
C ILE A 237 -16.92 13.63 5.42
N THR A 238 -18.08 13.15 5.03
CA THR A 238 -19.11 13.92 4.29
C THR A 238 -20.43 13.90 5.06
N GLU A 239 -21.42 14.65 4.59
CA GLU A 239 -22.77 14.62 5.14
C GLU A 239 -23.44 13.24 4.98
N GLU A 240 -22.98 12.47 3.97
CA GLU A 240 -23.47 11.11 3.67
C GLU A 240 -22.78 10.02 4.49
N THR A 241 -21.72 10.38 5.25
CA THR A 241 -21.00 9.40 6.07
C THR A 241 -21.93 8.82 7.15
N GLU A 242 -22.06 7.50 7.15
CA GLU A 242 -22.93 6.78 8.08
C GLU A 242 -22.53 7.00 9.55
N GLU A 243 -23.50 6.98 10.44
CA GLU A 243 -23.26 7.27 11.87
C GLU A 243 -22.42 6.20 12.57
N ASP A 244 -22.49 4.96 12.10
CA ASP A 244 -21.72 3.81 12.59
C ASP A 244 -20.33 3.68 11.95
N TYR A 245 -19.98 4.58 11.02
CA TYR A 245 -18.63 4.62 10.45
C TYR A 245 -17.57 4.75 11.54
N VAL A 246 -16.66 3.78 11.58
CA VAL A 246 -15.56 3.76 12.54
C VAL A 246 -14.38 4.57 12.00
N LEU A 247 -13.96 5.59 12.74
CA LEU A 247 -12.83 6.41 12.34
C LEU A 247 -11.52 5.58 12.41
N PRO A 248 -10.67 5.61 11.38
CA PRO A 248 -9.41 4.88 11.32
C PRO A 248 -8.29 5.61 12.09
N ILE A 249 -8.56 5.99 13.35
CA ILE A 249 -7.63 6.69 14.22
C ILE A 249 -7.56 5.99 15.59
N ASP A 250 -6.44 6.11 16.25
CA ASP A 250 -6.26 5.54 17.58
C ASP A 250 -7.21 6.16 18.61
N PRO A 251 -7.65 5.40 19.62
CA PRO A 251 -8.58 5.90 20.63
C PRO A 251 -8.07 7.12 21.41
N ASP A 252 -6.78 7.20 21.70
CA ASP A 252 -6.14 8.34 22.36
C ASP A 252 -6.11 9.60 21.48
N VAL A 253 -6.10 9.43 20.15
CA VAL A 253 -6.21 10.51 19.18
C VAL A 253 -7.68 10.94 19.01
N ALA A 254 -8.59 9.96 18.99
CA ALA A 254 -10.02 10.21 18.78
C ALA A 254 -10.66 11.13 19.83
N VAL A 255 -10.16 11.10 21.08
CA VAL A 255 -10.69 11.97 22.16
C VAL A 255 -10.34 13.45 21.96
N LEU A 256 -9.35 13.77 21.13
CA LEU A 256 -8.98 15.15 20.83
C LEU A 256 -9.81 15.76 19.70
N LEU A 257 -10.33 14.94 18.78
CA LEU A 257 -11.09 15.43 17.63
C LEU A 257 -12.31 16.28 18.02
N PRO A 258 -13.14 15.90 19.02
CA PRO A 258 -14.24 16.73 19.48
C PRO A 258 -13.84 18.10 20.03
N LEU A 259 -12.64 18.23 20.63
CA LEU A 259 -12.13 19.53 21.10
C LEU A 259 -11.85 20.45 19.91
N TYR A 260 -11.20 19.92 18.88
CA TYR A 260 -10.95 20.66 17.66
C TYR A 260 -12.24 21.09 16.98
N MET A 261 -13.15 20.14 16.74
CA MET A 261 -14.44 20.39 16.06
C MET A 261 -15.24 21.46 16.82
N ALA A 262 -15.42 21.29 18.12
CA ALA A 262 -16.15 22.25 18.94
C ALA A 262 -15.50 23.65 18.91
N SER A 263 -14.15 23.73 18.88
CA SER A 263 -13.45 25.02 18.77
C SER A 263 -13.75 25.73 17.46
N GLN A 264 -13.86 24.99 16.35
CA GLN A 264 -14.17 25.57 15.04
C GLN A 264 -15.63 26.02 14.97
N LEU A 265 -16.54 25.18 15.46
CA LEU A 265 -17.99 25.46 15.40
C LEU A 265 -18.44 26.61 16.31
N TYR A 266 -17.71 26.87 17.39
CA TYR A 266 -17.98 27.98 18.33
C TYR A 266 -17.28 29.30 17.97
N MET A 267 -16.53 29.33 16.90
CA MET A 267 -15.67 30.50 16.59
C MET A 267 -16.49 31.79 16.42
N ASP A 268 -17.68 31.67 15.84
CA ASP A 268 -18.56 32.81 15.57
C ASP A 268 -19.53 33.13 16.75
N ASP A 269 -19.80 32.15 17.64
CA ASP A 269 -20.76 32.31 18.73
C ASP A 269 -20.09 32.74 20.05
N ASP A 270 -18.99 32.08 20.43
CA ASP A 270 -18.24 32.36 21.65
C ASP A 270 -16.74 32.14 21.46
N LEU A 271 -16.04 33.18 21.07
CA LEU A 271 -14.61 33.16 20.82
C LEU A 271 -13.78 32.74 22.07
N ALA A 272 -14.27 33.04 23.28
CA ALA A 272 -13.53 32.70 24.50
C ALA A 272 -13.58 31.18 24.76
N ILE A 273 -14.75 30.57 24.59
CA ILE A 273 -14.91 29.12 24.69
C ILE A 273 -14.15 28.43 23.53
N ALA A 274 -14.29 28.91 22.30
CA ALA A 274 -13.58 28.38 21.12
C ALA A 274 -12.07 28.37 21.35
N THR A 275 -11.52 29.47 21.85
CA THR A 275 -10.07 29.58 22.17
C THR A 275 -9.66 28.61 23.27
N THR A 276 -10.48 28.44 24.30
CA THR A 276 -10.20 27.51 25.39
C THR A 276 -10.16 26.05 24.89
N LEU A 277 -11.13 25.64 24.09
CA LEU A 277 -11.19 24.31 23.48
C LEU A 277 -10.02 24.07 22.53
N ARG A 278 -9.64 25.09 21.76
CA ARG A 278 -8.49 25.03 20.88
C ARG A 278 -7.19 24.83 21.66
N ASN A 279 -6.99 25.55 22.73
CA ASN A 279 -5.81 25.41 23.59
C ASN A 279 -5.75 24.00 24.23
N GLN A 280 -6.90 23.45 24.65
CA GLN A 280 -6.95 22.08 25.16
C GLN A 280 -6.57 21.05 24.09
N PHE A 281 -7.03 21.25 22.85
CA PHE A 281 -6.64 20.43 21.72
C PHE A 281 -5.11 20.48 21.47
N GLU A 282 -4.52 21.68 21.38
CA GLU A 282 -3.08 21.83 21.09
C GLU A 282 -2.22 21.21 22.21
N VAL A 283 -2.56 21.41 23.48
CA VAL A 283 -1.87 20.79 24.61
C VAL A 283 -1.98 19.24 24.55
N GLY A 284 -3.17 18.74 24.24
CA GLY A 284 -3.39 17.31 24.07
C GLY A 284 -2.55 16.74 22.92
N LEU A 285 -2.52 17.43 21.78
CA LEU A 285 -1.74 17.07 20.60
C LEU A 285 -0.24 17.03 20.90
N ASP A 286 0.30 18.07 21.54
CA ASP A 286 1.70 18.12 21.96
C ASP A 286 2.07 16.96 22.90
N SER A 287 1.17 16.60 23.81
CA SER A 287 1.36 15.45 24.70
C SER A 287 1.45 14.13 23.94
N LEU A 288 0.59 13.92 22.92
CA LEU A 288 0.61 12.73 22.09
C LEU A 288 1.87 12.63 21.21
N VAL A 289 2.31 13.74 20.65
CA VAL A 289 3.51 13.80 19.80
C VAL A 289 4.76 13.47 20.63
N ASN A 290 4.88 14.05 21.81
CA ASN A 290 6.04 13.82 22.69
C ASN A 290 6.12 12.38 23.23
N THR A 291 4.99 11.69 23.43
CA THR A 291 4.99 10.28 23.84
C THR A 291 5.35 9.31 22.72
N SER A 292 5.15 9.68 21.45
CA SER A 292 5.48 8.81 20.30
C SER A 292 6.99 8.73 20.01
N HIS A 293 7.82 9.61 20.55
CA HIS A 293 9.29 9.57 20.39
C HIS A 293 10.00 8.51 21.24
N TYR A 294 9.27 7.74 22.04
CA TYR A 294 9.82 6.65 22.88
C TYR A 294 9.74 5.28 22.23
N SER A 295 9.70 5.16 20.91
CA SER A 295 9.99 3.89 20.26
C SER A 295 11.50 3.71 20.22
N GLY A 296 12.04 3.15 21.29
CA GLY A 296 13.41 2.66 21.32
C GLY A 296 13.60 1.68 20.16
N LYS A 297 14.74 1.79 19.45
CA LYS A 297 15.19 0.74 18.55
C LYS A 297 15.38 -0.51 19.38
N GLU A 298 14.38 -1.40 19.44
CA GLU A 298 14.61 -2.78 19.85
C GLU A 298 15.34 -3.47 18.70
N SER A 299 16.65 -3.44 18.75
CA SER A 299 17.48 -4.34 17.95
C SER A 299 17.40 -5.72 18.59
N PHE A 300 16.58 -6.59 18.05
CA PHE A 300 16.68 -8.02 18.34
C PHE A 300 17.93 -8.56 17.67
N THR A 301 19.04 -8.58 18.39
CA THR A 301 20.16 -9.44 18.06
C THR A 301 19.82 -10.83 18.57
N SER A 302 19.27 -11.69 17.69
CA SER A 302 19.18 -13.12 17.99
C SER A 302 20.56 -13.73 17.80
N GLU A 303 21.37 -13.71 18.82
CA GLU A 303 22.46 -14.68 18.96
C GLU A 303 21.84 -16.03 19.35
N TRP A 304 21.60 -16.88 18.37
CA TRP A 304 21.46 -18.31 18.59
C TRP A 304 22.77 -18.98 18.16
N VAL A 305 23.50 -19.44 19.13
CA VAL A 305 24.62 -20.37 18.98
C VAL A 305 24.09 -21.75 18.59
#